data_8424f5e6b1e1493e8f4327ddf60f9290
#
_entry.id   8424f5e6b1e1493e8f4327ddf60f9290
#
_cell.length_a   1.000
_cell.length_b   1.000
_cell.length_c   1.000
_cell.angle_alpha   90.00
_cell.angle_beta   90.00
_cell.angle_gamma   90.00
#
_symmetry.space_group_name_H-M   'P 1'
#
loop_
_entity.id
_entity.type
_entity.pdbx_description
1 polymer ?
#
loop_
_entity_poly.entity_id
_entity_poly.type
_entity_poly.pdbx_seq_one_letter_code
_entity_poly.pdbx_strand_id
1 'polypeptide(L)'
;MLAGIVFTIAIGMIDVAGLRDIRRESPGEFYLAVVTAAAVVAIGVEQGILLAIALSLFRHVRHSYRPHTTMFAPDASGRWTPVPATPAKETEPGLVVYRFGADLFYANNNRFADEVRALVESAPTPVRWFIVDAGAITDMDYSAARSIRDLLDDLARHRVGMVFARVSPYLRSDMDRHDITAALGETRIFATLHEALAAVRSGALETHAER
;
A
#
# COMPACT_ATOMS: atom_id res chain seq x y z
N MET A 1 -30.78 46.70 8.96
CA MET A 1 -31.06 46.22 7.61
C MET A 1 -29.94 45.39 6.99
N LEU A 2 -28.69 45.81 7.00
CA LEU A 2 -27.54 45.08 6.41
C LEU A 2 -27.39 43.65 7.01
N ALA A 3 -27.48 43.48 8.32
CA ALA A 3 -27.34 42.19 9.00
C ALA A 3 -28.38 41.14 8.54
N GLY A 4 -29.62 41.60 8.27
CA GLY A 4 -30.67 40.68 7.77
C GLY A 4 -30.40 40.17 6.33
N ILE A 5 -29.83 41.04 5.48
CA ILE A 5 -29.50 40.68 4.12
C ILE A 5 -28.33 39.65 4.13
N VAL A 6 -27.29 39.92 4.92
CA VAL A 6 -26.15 38.99 5.07
C VAL A 6 -26.60 37.62 5.63
N PHE A 7 -27.52 37.66 6.62
CA PHE A 7 -28.06 36.42 7.19
C PHE A 7 -28.85 35.58 6.17
N THR A 8 -29.70 36.24 5.35
CA THR A 8 -30.46 35.56 4.31
C THR A 8 -29.58 34.94 3.24
N ILE A 9 -28.52 35.66 2.83
CA ILE A 9 -27.54 35.15 1.88
C ILE A 9 -26.77 33.95 2.47
N ALA A 10 -26.36 34.04 3.73
CA ALA A 10 -25.60 32.98 4.40
C ALA A 10 -26.42 31.68 4.52
N ILE A 11 -27.74 31.79 4.86
CA ILE A 11 -28.62 30.62 4.89
C ILE A 11 -28.78 30.01 3.48
N GLY A 12 -28.91 30.84 2.45
CA GLY A 12 -29.05 30.40 1.07
C GLY A 12 -27.79 29.69 0.51
N MET A 13 -26.64 29.88 1.14
CA MET A 13 -25.39 29.19 0.78
C MET A 13 -25.24 27.80 1.39
N ILE A 14 -26.12 27.43 2.34
CA ILE A 14 -26.06 26.09 2.96
C ILE A 14 -26.69 25.07 2.01
N ASP A 15 -25.84 24.29 1.33
CA ASP A 15 -26.26 23.19 0.46
C ASP A 15 -26.54 21.92 1.27
N VAL A 16 -27.76 21.80 1.79
CA VAL A 16 -28.20 20.62 2.55
C VAL A 16 -28.29 19.38 1.66
N ALA A 17 -28.56 19.55 0.35
CA ALA A 17 -28.66 18.44 -0.57
C ALA A 17 -27.26 17.84 -0.83
N GLY A 18 -26.27 18.69 -1.13
CA GLY A 18 -24.87 18.28 -1.28
C GLY A 18 -24.31 17.63 0.01
N LEU A 19 -24.66 18.16 1.19
CA LEU A 19 -24.24 17.52 2.45
C LEU A 19 -24.85 16.11 2.63
N ARG A 20 -26.07 15.90 2.19
CA ARG A 20 -26.73 14.59 2.26
C ARG A 20 -26.08 13.59 1.30
N ASP A 21 -25.68 14.04 0.12
CA ASP A 21 -25.01 13.21 -0.88
C ASP A 21 -23.61 12.81 -0.40
N ILE A 22 -22.83 13.76 0.14
CA ILE A 22 -21.52 13.49 0.77
C ILE A 22 -21.66 12.47 1.91
N ARG A 23 -22.72 12.59 2.74
CA ARG A 23 -22.97 11.62 3.82
C ARG A 23 -23.20 10.20 3.31
N ARG A 24 -23.83 10.04 2.14
CA ARG A 24 -24.11 8.73 1.53
C ARG A 24 -22.88 8.14 0.86
N GLU A 25 -22.10 8.98 0.16
CA GLU A 25 -20.95 8.54 -0.62
C GLU A 25 -19.67 8.44 0.21
N SER A 26 -19.44 9.41 1.08
CA SER A 26 -18.23 9.54 1.89
C SER A 26 -18.55 9.96 3.35
N PRO A 27 -19.01 9.04 4.22
CA PRO A 27 -19.34 9.38 5.60
C PRO A 27 -18.22 10.10 6.36
N GLY A 28 -16.96 9.73 6.10
CA GLY A 28 -15.79 10.35 6.72
C GLY A 28 -15.58 11.81 6.31
N GLU A 29 -15.94 12.20 5.09
CA GLU A 29 -15.88 13.60 4.62
C GLU A 29 -17.02 14.41 5.21
N PHE A 30 -18.19 13.82 5.33
CA PHE A 30 -19.30 14.44 6.02
C PHE A 30 -18.97 14.81 7.47
N TYR A 31 -18.38 13.87 8.25
CA TYR A 31 -17.98 14.16 9.62
C TYR A 31 -16.89 15.24 9.68
N LEU A 32 -15.94 15.24 8.77
CA LEU A 32 -14.91 16.28 8.68
C LEU A 32 -15.56 17.65 8.45
N ALA A 33 -16.47 17.78 7.49
CA ALA A 33 -17.17 19.01 7.17
C ALA A 33 -17.98 19.50 8.37
N VAL A 34 -18.73 18.63 9.04
CA VAL A 34 -19.55 18.98 10.22
C VAL A 34 -18.68 19.44 11.39
N VAL A 35 -17.61 18.71 11.70
CA VAL A 35 -16.69 19.08 12.79
C VAL A 35 -16.03 20.42 12.51
N THR A 36 -15.60 20.66 11.28
CA THR A 36 -15.00 21.94 10.88
C THR A 36 -15.98 23.09 10.96
N ALA A 37 -17.20 22.89 10.47
CA ALA A 37 -18.27 23.92 10.56
C ALA A 37 -18.61 24.24 12.02
N ALA A 38 -18.72 23.22 12.87
CA ALA A 38 -18.97 23.41 14.29
C ALA A 38 -17.81 24.16 14.98
N ALA A 39 -16.56 23.85 14.63
CA ALA A 39 -15.38 24.56 15.16
C ALA A 39 -15.37 26.04 14.74
N VAL A 40 -15.68 26.34 13.47
CA VAL A 40 -15.78 27.73 12.98
C VAL A 40 -16.79 28.53 13.78
N VAL A 41 -17.95 27.93 14.07
CA VAL A 41 -19.03 28.62 14.86
C VAL A 41 -18.64 28.76 16.34
N ALA A 42 -17.98 27.76 16.92
CA ALA A 42 -17.70 27.73 18.36
C ALA A 42 -16.48 28.54 18.78
N ILE A 43 -15.40 28.51 17.97
CA ILE A 43 -14.09 29.08 18.33
C ILE A 43 -13.56 30.11 17.35
N GLY A 44 -14.19 30.24 16.17
CA GLY A 44 -13.88 31.25 15.18
C GLY A 44 -13.33 30.70 13.86
N VAL A 45 -13.31 31.56 12.84
CA VAL A 45 -12.97 31.18 11.45
C VAL A 45 -11.52 30.77 11.32
N GLU A 46 -10.61 31.50 11.94
CA GLU A 46 -9.16 31.25 11.86
C GLU A 46 -8.82 29.85 12.44
N GLN A 47 -9.30 29.55 13.63
CA GLN A 47 -9.09 28.28 14.32
C GLN A 47 -9.78 27.11 13.57
N GLY A 48 -10.96 27.39 13.01
CA GLY A 48 -11.69 26.41 12.18
C GLY A 48 -10.93 26.03 10.93
N ILE A 49 -10.29 26.97 10.24
CA ILE A 49 -9.45 26.71 9.06
C ILE A 49 -8.21 25.88 9.44
N LEU A 50 -7.51 26.23 10.52
CA LEU A 50 -6.35 25.48 11.00
C LEU A 50 -6.73 24.04 11.35
N LEU A 51 -7.86 23.84 12.02
CA LEU A 51 -8.40 22.53 12.35
C LEU A 51 -8.73 21.74 11.09
N ALA A 52 -9.37 22.37 10.09
CA ALA A 52 -9.71 21.72 8.81
C ALA A 52 -8.45 21.21 8.09
N ILE A 53 -7.41 22.06 8.02
CA ILE A 53 -6.13 21.68 7.40
C ILE A 53 -5.51 20.49 8.16
N ALA A 54 -5.45 20.56 9.50
CA ALA A 54 -4.87 19.50 10.32
C ALA A 54 -5.62 18.17 10.16
N LEU A 55 -6.96 18.19 10.20
CA LEU A 55 -7.78 17.00 10.03
C LEU A 55 -7.70 16.42 8.60
N SER A 56 -7.67 17.30 7.58
CA SER A 56 -7.51 16.89 6.18
C SER A 56 -6.17 16.21 5.95
N LEU A 57 -5.09 16.81 6.47
CA LEU A 57 -3.74 16.24 6.41
C LEU A 57 -3.66 14.91 7.15
N PHE A 58 -4.21 14.82 8.36
CA PHE A 58 -4.26 13.60 9.15
C PHE A 58 -4.99 12.47 8.39
N ARG A 59 -6.12 12.78 7.75
CA ARG A 59 -6.87 11.81 6.95
C ARG A 59 -6.07 11.35 5.73
N HIS A 60 -5.42 12.28 5.04
CA HIS A 60 -4.55 11.95 3.89
C HIS A 60 -3.42 11.02 4.28
N VAL A 61 -2.72 11.36 5.35
CA VAL A 61 -1.64 10.52 5.91
C VAL A 61 -2.18 9.14 6.29
N ARG A 62 -3.30 9.07 7.03
CA ARG A 62 -3.90 7.79 7.45
C ARG A 62 -4.28 6.88 6.27
N HIS A 63 -4.70 7.44 5.14
CA HIS A 63 -5.00 6.66 3.94
C HIS A 63 -3.74 5.99 3.37
N SER A 64 -2.61 6.70 3.37
CA SER A 64 -1.30 6.17 2.95
C SER A 64 -0.72 5.11 3.89
N TYR A 65 -1.11 5.10 5.18
CA TYR A 65 -0.69 4.08 6.17
C TYR A 65 -1.30 2.70 5.94
N ARG A 66 -2.45 2.60 5.26
CA ARG A 66 -3.17 1.34 5.05
C ARG A 66 -3.52 1.16 3.58
N PRO A 67 -2.52 0.93 2.72
CA PRO A 67 -2.77 0.67 1.31
C PRO A 67 -3.56 -0.63 1.13
N HIS A 68 -4.26 -0.72 0.02
CA HIS A 68 -4.88 -1.96 -0.39
C HIS A 68 -3.80 -2.96 -0.80
N THR A 69 -3.81 -4.12 -0.18
CA THR A 69 -2.90 -5.21 -0.51
C THR A 69 -3.68 -6.34 -1.17
N THR A 70 -3.12 -6.90 -2.21
CA THR A 70 -3.73 -7.99 -2.97
C THR A 70 -2.72 -9.08 -3.23
N MET A 71 -3.20 -10.31 -3.35
CA MET A 71 -2.44 -11.42 -3.88
C MET A 71 -3.16 -11.99 -5.10
N PHE A 72 -2.43 -12.69 -5.94
CA PHE A 72 -3.04 -13.43 -7.04
C PHE A 72 -3.36 -14.84 -6.58
N ALA A 73 -4.61 -15.25 -6.77
CA ALA A 73 -5.05 -16.61 -6.48
C ALA A 73 -5.80 -17.19 -7.69
N PRO A 74 -5.71 -18.50 -7.95
CA PRO A 74 -6.46 -19.13 -9.02
C PRO A 74 -7.96 -19.08 -8.70
N ASP A 75 -8.77 -18.73 -9.69
CA ASP A 75 -10.23 -18.86 -9.64
C ASP A 75 -10.66 -20.30 -9.97
N ALA A 76 -11.97 -20.55 -9.97
CA ALA A 76 -12.53 -21.86 -10.30
C ALA A 76 -12.18 -22.35 -11.73
N SER A 77 -11.75 -21.46 -12.62
CA SER A 77 -11.27 -21.77 -13.98
C SER A 77 -9.75 -21.93 -14.07
N GLY A 78 -9.03 -21.81 -12.95
CA GLY A 78 -7.56 -21.82 -12.90
C GLY A 78 -6.92 -20.51 -13.34
N ARG A 79 -7.70 -19.45 -13.57
CA ARG A 79 -7.21 -18.11 -13.95
C ARG A 79 -6.83 -17.33 -12.70
N TRP A 80 -5.68 -16.65 -12.74
CA TRP A 80 -5.26 -15.81 -11.62
C TRP A 80 -6.08 -14.53 -11.54
N THR A 81 -6.71 -14.32 -10.41
CA THR A 81 -7.46 -13.11 -10.10
C THR A 81 -6.88 -12.42 -8.87
N PRO A 82 -6.84 -11.09 -8.86
CA PRO A 82 -6.43 -10.37 -7.67
C PRO A 82 -7.50 -10.53 -6.58
N VAL A 83 -7.08 -11.02 -5.41
CA VAL A 83 -7.91 -11.15 -4.21
C VAL A 83 -7.25 -10.38 -3.07
N PRO A 84 -7.98 -9.95 -2.03
CA PRO A 84 -7.35 -9.37 -0.85
C PRO A 84 -6.27 -10.31 -0.28
N ALA A 85 -5.11 -9.75 0.09
CA ALA A 85 -4.05 -10.51 0.72
C ALA A 85 -4.54 -11.01 2.10
N THR A 86 -4.78 -12.30 2.21
CA THR A 86 -5.27 -12.94 3.43
C THR A 86 -4.41 -14.15 3.76
N PRO A 87 -4.12 -14.39 5.06
CA PRO A 87 -3.44 -15.60 5.52
C PRO A 87 -4.08 -16.89 5.00
N ALA A 88 -3.30 -17.96 5.00
CA ALA A 88 -3.71 -19.29 4.53
C ALA A 88 -4.10 -19.39 3.05
N LYS A 89 -3.55 -18.52 2.20
CA LYS A 89 -3.68 -18.56 0.75
C LYS A 89 -2.31 -18.49 0.08
N GLU A 90 -2.20 -19.11 -1.07
CA GLU A 90 -1.03 -19.05 -1.95
C GLU A 90 -1.49 -18.91 -3.40
N THR A 91 -0.59 -18.46 -4.28
CA THR A 91 -0.88 -18.33 -5.71
C THR A 91 -0.79 -19.69 -6.41
N GLU A 92 0.28 -20.41 -6.12
CA GLU A 92 0.55 -21.80 -6.52
C GLU A 92 1.27 -22.49 -5.36
N PRO A 93 1.32 -23.81 -5.29
CA PRO A 93 2.04 -24.51 -4.23
C PRO A 93 3.49 -24.03 -4.11
N GLY A 94 3.82 -23.41 -2.97
CA GLY A 94 5.14 -22.85 -2.70
C GLY A 94 5.45 -21.49 -3.33
N LEU A 95 4.46 -20.84 -3.97
CA LEU A 95 4.61 -19.54 -4.61
C LEU A 95 3.52 -18.57 -4.14
N VAL A 96 3.93 -17.40 -3.69
CA VAL A 96 3.03 -16.28 -3.39
C VAL A 96 3.36 -15.11 -4.32
N VAL A 97 2.36 -14.57 -5.02
CA VAL A 97 2.45 -13.34 -5.80
C VAL A 97 1.62 -12.26 -5.09
N TYR A 98 2.30 -11.25 -4.60
CA TYR A 98 1.75 -10.23 -3.73
C TYR A 98 1.92 -8.83 -4.33
N ARG A 99 0.91 -7.99 -4.23
CA ARG A 99 0.96 -6.59 -4.65
C ARG A 99 0.66 -5.68 -3.48
N PHE A 100 1.57 -4.75 -3.22
CA PHE A 100 1.39 -3.65 -2.29
C PHE A 100 0.92 -2.42 -3.06
N GLY A 101 -0.20 -1.85 -2.70
CA GLY A 101 -0.90 -0.81 -3.47
C GLY A 101 -0.51 0.63 -3.12
N ALA A 102 0.73 0.89 -2.74
CA ALA A 102 1.27 2.23 -2.45
C ALA A 102 2.79 2.23 -2.52
N ASP A 103 3.38 3.43 -2.51
CA ASP A 103 4.81 3.62 -2.29
C ASP A 103 5.24 3.12 -0.92
N LEU A 104 6.52 2.73 -0.80
CA LEU A 104 7.08 2.20 0.43
C LEU A 104 7.86 3.29 1.18
N PHE A 105 7.42 3.62 2.39
CA PHE A 105 8.03 4.64 3.21
C PHE A 105 7.90 4.31 4.70
N TYR A 106 8.56 5.11 5.56
CA TYR A 106 8.65 4.88 7.01
C TYR A 106 7.32 4.53 7.70
N ALA A 107 6.21 5.03 7.17
CA ALA A 107 4.89 4.88 7.78
C ALA A 107 4.21 3.52 7.48
N ASN A 108 4.62 2.82 6.41
CA ASN A 108 3.98 1.57 5.99
C ASN A 108 4.95 0.40 5.78
N ASN A 109 6.26 0.62 5.91
CA ASN A 109 7.28 -0.41 5.71
C ASN A 109 7.13 -1.60 6.68
N ASN A 110 6.84 -1.35 7.95
CA ASN A 110 6.62 -2.41 8.93
C ASN A 110 5.41 -3.26 8.56
N ARG A 111 4.32 -2.59 8.13
CA ARG A 111 3.12 -3.30 7.66
C ARG A 111 3.42 -4.20 6.45
N PHE A 112 4.20 -3.71 5.48
CA PHE A 112 4.64 -4.51 4.35
C PHE A 112 5.40 -5.75 4.82
N ALA A 113 6.41 -5.57 5.68
CA ALA A 113 7.22 -6.66 6.18
C ALA A 113 6.41 -7.68 7.01
N ASP A 114 5.54 -7.21 7.90
CA ASP A 114 4.70 -8.06 8.73
C ASP A 114 3.70 -8.86 7.89
N GLU A 115 3.12 -8.24 6.85
CA GLU A 115 2.18 -8.92 5.96
C GLU A 115 2.88 -9.98 5.10
N VAL A 116 4.11 -9.69 4.60
CA VAL A 116 4.92 -10.68 3.89
C VAL A 116 5.23 -11.88 4.79
N ARG A 117 5.67 -11.65 6.05
CA ARG A 117 5.94 -12.73 7.01
C ARG A 117 4.68 -13.56 7.27
N ALA A 118 3.56 -12.89 7.55
CA ALA A 118 2.29 -13.57 7.82
C ALA A 118 1.82 -14.44 6.64
N LEU A 119 2.00 -13.97 5.40
CA LEU A 119 1.65 -14.74 4.21
C LEU A 119 2.59 -15.94 4.02
N VAL A 120 3.86 -15.80 4.30
CA VAL A 120 4.84 -16.90 4.21
C VAL A 120 4.59 -17.95 5.28
N GLU A 121 4.39 -17.54 6.54
CA GLU A 121 4.19 -18.43 7.68
C GLU A 121 2.86 -19.19 7.62
N SER A 122 1.81 -18.55 7.09
CA SER A 122 0.46 -19.11 7.05
C SER A 122 0.12 -19.85 5.76
N ALA A 123 1.01 -19.88 4.78
CA ALA A 123 0.74 -20.50 3.49
C ALA A 123 0.42 -22.01 3.66
N PRO A 124 -0.51 -22.59 2.86
CA PRO A 124 -0.85 -23.99 2.92
C PRO A 124 0.31 -24.93 2.63
N THR A 125 1.25 -24.51 1.77
CA THR A 125 2.50 -25.22 1.49
C THR A 125 3.71 -24.35 1.84
N PRO A 126 4.85 -24.93 2.21
CA PRO A 126 6.07 -24.16 2.47
C PRO A 126 6.42 -23.28 1.28
N VAL A 127 6.41 -21.95 1.49
CA VAL A 127 6.74 -20.97 0.45
C VAL A 127 8.21 -21.09 0.09
N ARG A 128 8.50 -21.22 -1.19
CA ARG A 128 9.86 -21.20 -1.76
C ARG A 128 10.17 -19.87 -2.42
N TRP A 129 9.15 -19.26 -3.04
CA TRP A 129 9.29 -18.01 -3.77
C TRP A 129 8.19 -17.03 -3.39
N PHE A 130 8.59 -15.80 -3.12
CA PHE A 130 7.71 -14.67 -2.87
C PHE A 130 7.94 -13.59 -3.92
N ILE A 131 6.97 -13.36 -4.80
CA ILE A 131 7.05 -12.33 -5.85
C ILE A 131 6.31 -11.09 -5.38
N VAL A 132 7.02 -9.97 -5.26
CA VAL A 132 6.43 -8.65 -5.05
C VAL A 132 6.12 -8.03 -6.42
N ASP A 133 4.83 -7.89 -6.74
CA ASP A 133 4.39 -7.08 -7.87
C ASP A 133 4.48 -5.60 -7.50
N ALA A 134 5.57 -4.98 -7.90
CA ALA A 134 5.94 -3.61 -7.57
C ALA A 134 5.29 -2.55 -8.48
N GLY A 135 4.32 -2.92 -9.31
CA GLY A 135 3.74 -1.99 -10.29
C GLY A 135 3.01 -0.79 -9.69
N ALA A 136 2.72 -0.80 -8.38
CA ALA A 136 2.15 0.33 -7.65
C ALA A 136 3.15 1.02 -6.71
N ILE A 137 4.40 0.55 -6.69
CA ILE A 137 5.48 1.13 -5.89
C ILE A 137 6.34 1.95 -6.85
N THR A 138 6.32 3.26 -6.70
CA THR A 138 7.09 4.18 -7.55
C THR A 138 8.24 4.84 -6.81
N ASP A 139 8.20 4.83 -5.48
CA ASP A 139 9.15 5.49 -4.60
C ASP A 139 9.43 4.61 -3.36
N MET A 140 10.66 4.70 -2.84
CA MET A 140 11.10 3.98 -1.65
C MET A 140 12.06 4.84 -0.82
N ASP A 141 11.67 5.15 0.42
CA ASP A 141 12.54 5.91 1.32
C ASP A 141 13.59 5.01 2.00
N TYR A 142 14.56 5.64 2.69
CA TYR A 142 15.62 4.96 3.41
C TYR A 142 15.09 3.97 4.47
N SER A 143 14.02 4.33 5.17
CA SER A 143 13.44 3.49 6.23
C SER A 143 12.82 2.22 5.65
N ALA A 144 12.11 2.35 4.53
CA ALA A 144 11.55 1.24 3.80
C ALA A 144 12.64 0.32 3.24
N ALA A 145 13.68 0.90 2.65
CA ALA A 145 14.81 0.14 2.14
C ALA A 145 15.51 -0.69 3.24
N ARG A 146 15.70 -0.11 4.42
CA ARG A 146 16.24 -0.83 5.57
C ARG A 146 15.35 -1.99 5.99
N SER A 147 14.04 -1.74 6.11
CA SER A 147 13.07 -2.78 6.46
C SER A 147 13.03 -3.92 5.43
N ILE A 148 13.20 -3.62 4.14
CA ILE A 148 13.29 -4.64 3.09
C ILE A 148 14.56 -5.47 3.23
N ARG A 149 15.72 -4.88 3.53
CA ARG A 149 16.94 -5.64 3.76
C ARG A 149 16.80 -6.61 4.94
N ASP A 150 16.27 -6.10 6.07
CA ASP A 150 15.98 -6.94 7.25
C ASP A 150 15.02 -8.09 6.91
N LEU A 151 14.03 -7.82 6.06
CA LEU A 151 13.07 -8.82 5.57
C LEU A 151 13.73 -9.84 4.63
N LEU A 152 14.63 -9.42 3.75
CA LEU A 152 15.38 -10.33 2.86
C LEU A 152 16.23 -11.31 3.66
N ASP A 153 16.92 -10.82 4.71
CA ASP A 153 17.72 -11.66 5.60
C ASP A 153 16.83 -12.65 6.37
N ASP A 154 15.67 -12.22 6.79
CA ASP A 154 14.69 -13.05 7.50
C ASP A 154 14.14 -14.17 6.59
N LEU A 155 13.72 -13.82 5.39
CA LEU A 155 13.23 -14.78 4.39
C LEU A 155 14.32 -15.77 3.96
N ALA A 156 15.57 -15.31 3.84
CA ALA A 156 16.69 -16.19 3.53
C ALA A 156 16.91 -17.27 4.61
N ARG A 157 16.76 -16.92 5.90
CA ARG A 157 16.81 -17.90 7.00
C ARG A 157 15.73 -18.98 6.88
N HIS A 158 14.58 -18.62 6.35
CA HIS A 158 13.47 -19.54 6.08
C HIS A 158 13.54 -20.21 4.70
N ARG A 159 14.62 -20.00 3.93
CA ARG A 159 14.83 -20.52 2.57
C ARG A 159 13.77 -20.03 1.57
N VAL A 160 13.26 -18.83 1.78
CA VAL A 160 12.31 -18.18 0.87
C VAL A 160 13.07 -17.19 0.00
N GLY A 161 12.99 -17.36 -1.32
CA GLY A 161 13.52 -16.41 -2.28
C GLY A 161 12.52 -15.27 -2.52
N MET A 162 12.98 -14.01 -2.46
CA MET A 162 12.16 -12.85 -2.84
C MET A 162 12.56 -12.37 -4.24
N VAL A 163 11.55 -11.94 -5.00
CA VAL A 163 11.68 -11.42 -6.37
C VAL A 163 10.82 -10.18 -6.51
N PHE A 164 11.34 -9.15 -7.17
CA PHE A 164 10.56 -7.97 -7.54
C PHE A 164 10.22 -8.00 -9.03
N ALA A 165 8.93 -7.84 -9.34
CA ALA A 165 8.41 -7.77 -10.71
C ALA A 165 7.77 -6.40 -10.96
N ARG A 166 7.76 -5.96 -12.22
CA ARG A 166 7.20 -4.66 -12.66
C ARG A 166 7.90 -3.48 -12.01
N VAL A 167 9.19 -3.60 -11.78
CA VAL A 167 10.02 -2.53 -11.22
C VAL A 167 10.16 -1.42 -12.25
N SER A 168 9.67 -0.23 -11.90
CA SER A 168 9.81 0.98 -12.70
C SER A 168 11.25 1.52 -12.66
N PRO A 169 11.69 2.32 -13.64
CA PRO A 169 13.01 2.97 -13.59
C PRO A 169 13.21 3.85 -12.34
N TYR A 170 12.14 4.46 -11.83
CA TYR A 170 12.18 5.29 -10.61
C TYR A 170 12.46 4.42 -9.38
N LEU A 171 11.65 3.39 -9.17
CA LEU A 171 11.87 2.43 -8.08
C LEU A 171 13.24 1.76 -8.18
N ARG A 172 13.68 1.42 -9.41
CA ARG A 172 15.00 0.85 -9.63
C ARG A 172 16.11 1.77 -9.14
N SER A 173 16.02 3.06 -9.45
CA SER A 173 16.98 4.07 -8.98
C SER A 173 17.05 4.14 -7.45
N ASP A 174 15.90 4.02 -6.76
CA ASP A 174 15.86 4.01 -5.30
C ASP A 174 16.43 2.69 -4.73
N MET A 175 16.11 1.54 -5.35
CA MET A 175 16.69 0.25 -4.97
C MET A 175 18.23 0.25 -5.11
N ASP A 176 18.74 0.85 -6.17
CA ASP A 176 20.20 0.99 -6.40
C ASP A 176 20.83 1.94 -5.36
N ARG A 177 20.19 3.08 -5.11
CA ARG A 177 20.65 4.09 -4.13
C ARG A 177 20.73 3.56 -2.71
N HIS A 178 19.83 2.64 -2.37
CA HIS A 178 19.68 2.08 -1.03
C HIS A 178 20.23 0.65 -0.89
N ASP A 179 21.05 0.20 -1.83
CA ASP A 179 21.69 -1.12 -1.84
C ASP A 179 20.72 -2.33 -1.85
N ILE A 180 19.45 -2.11 -2.20
CA ILE A 180 18.46 -3.21 -2.30
C ILE A 180 18.78 -4.11 -3.48
N THR A 181 19.17 -3.53 -4.62
CA THR A 181 19.59 -4.30 -5.80
C THR A 181 20.76 -5.22 -5.48
N ALA A 182 21.74 -4.73 -4.73
CA ALA A 182 22.90 -5.54 -4.31
C ALA A 182 22.50 -6.67 -3.34
N ALA A 183 21.62 -6.38 -2.38
CA ALA A 183 21.13 -7.35 -1.40
C ALA A 183 20.24 -8.44 -2.03
N LEU A 184 19.35 -8.03 -2.96
CA LEU A 184 18.42 -8.93 -3.64
C LEU A 184 19.10 -9.77 -4.73
N GLY A 185 20.00 -9.16 -5.47
CA GLY A 185 20.63 -9.66 -6.70
C GLY A 185 19.90 -9.18 -7.96
N GLU A 186 20.69 -8.78 -8.97
CA GLU A 186 20.19 -8.29 -10.27
C GLU A 186 19.22 -9.26 -10.95
N THR A 187 19.49 -10.55 -10.85
CA THR A 187 18.71 -11.63 -11.47
C THR A 187 17.32 -11.81 -10.87
N ARG A 188 16.99 -11.12 -9.76
CA ARG A 188 15.70 -11.19 -9.07
C ARG A 188 14.83 -9.95 -9.26
N ILE A 189 15.19 -9.09 -10.19
CA ILE A 189 14.45 -7.87 -10.53
C ILE A 189 14.01 -7.95 -11.99
N PHE A 190 12.70 -7.88 -12.22
CA PHE A 190 12.10 -8.08 -13.53
C PHE A 190 11.25 -6.89 -13.97
N ALA A 191 11.27 -6.60 -15.26
CA ALA A 191 10.41 -5.58 -15.86
C ALA A 191 8.94 -5.98 -15.92
N THR A 192 8.67 -7.30 -15.99
CA THR A 192 7.30 -7.83 -16.08
C THR A 192 7.06 -8.95 -15.07
N LEU A 193 5.79 -9.12 -14.66
CA LEU A 193 5.39 -10.25 -13.83
C LEU A 193 5.55 -11.58 -14.56
N HIS A 194 5.36 -11.59 -15.88
CA HIS A 194 5.52 -12.80 -16.69
C HIS A 194 6.95 -13.34 -16.67
N GLU A 195 7.94 -12.46 -16.83
CA GLU A 195 9.37 -12.82 -16.75
C GLU A 195 9.73 -13.38 -15.37
N ALA A 196 9.26 -12.71 -14.29
CA ALA A 196 9.49 -13.17 -12.92
C ALA A 196 8.93 -14.57 -12.69
N LEU A 197 7.73 -14.83 -13.16
CA LEU A 197 7.08 -16.14 -13.07
C LEU A 197 7.80 -17.21 -13.90
N ALA A 198 8.20 -16.88 -15.11
CA ALA A 198 8.96 -17.79 -15.96
C ALA A 198 10.29 -18.18 -15.31
N ALA A 199 11.02 -17.22 -14.74
CA ALA A 199 12.27 -17.44 -14.05
C ALA A 199 12.12 -18.33 -12.80
N VAL A 200 11.08 -18.09 -11.98
CA VAL A 200 10.79 -18.90 -10.79
C VAL A 200 10.40 -20.33 -11.17
N ARG A 201 9.55 -20.51 -12.19
CA ARG A 201 9.06 -21.82 -12.61
C ARG A 201 10.09 -22.65 -13.31
N SER A 202 11.01 -22.03 -14.07
CA SER A 202 12.09 -22.74 -14.76
C SER A 202 13.21 -23.24 -13.84
N GLY A 203 13.21 -22.81 -12.56
CA GLY A 203 14.31 -23.07 -11.64
C GLY A 203 15.60 -22.32 -11.99
N ALA A 204 15.52 -21.28 -12.84
CA ALA A 204 16.67 -20.46 -13.22
C ALA A 204 17.22 -19.60 -12.08
N LEU A 205 16.41 -19.44 -11.01
CA LEU A 205 16.80 -18.70 -9.81
C LEU A 205 17.17 -19.68 -8.69
N GLU A 206 18.40 -19.59 -8.21
CA GLU A 206 18.83 -20.31 -7.01
C GLU A 206 18.18 -19.69 -5.77
N THR A 207 17.58 -20.51 -4.91
CA THR A 207 17.22 -20.09 -3.56
C THR A 207 18.50 -19.98 -2.72
N HIS A 208 18.54 -19.10 -1.69
CA HIS A 208 19.70 -18.94 -0.79
C HIS A 208 20.15 -20.24 -0.07
N ALA A 209 19.48 -21.36 -0.32
CA ALA A 209 19.78 -22.66 0.27
C ALA A 209 20.94 -23.42 -0.44
N GLU A 210 21.41 -22.95 -1.60
CA GLU A 210 22.39 -23.67 -2.43
C GLU A 210 23.77 -22.99 -2.49
N ARG A 211 24.03 -22.01 -1.60
CA ARG A 211 25.36 -21.39 -1.44
C ARG A 211 26.02 -21.77 -0.14
#